data_137b33aafe0e8201cc2bddcbe8d11736
#
_entry.id   137b33aafe0e8201cc2bddcbe8d11736
#
_cell.length_a   1.000
_cell.length_b   1.000
_cell.length_c   1.000
_cell.angle_alpha   90.00
_cell.angle_beta   90.00
_cell.angle_gamma   90.00
#
_symmetry.space_group_name_H-M   'P 1'
#
loop_
_entity.id
_entity.type
_entity.pdbx_description
1 polymer ?
#
loop_
_entity_poly.entity_id
_entity_poly.type
_entity_poly.pdbx_seq_one_letter_code
_entity_poly.pdbx_strand_id
1 'polypeptide(L)'
;FITNGYVAEVFVVFAMTDKSKGTKGISAFIVENTFPGFSVGKHEVKMGLHGSPTAEIVFQDCMIPKENLLGKEGEGFKIAMATLDGGRIGIAAQALGIAEGALAEAVNYTKGRVQFGKPISKFQNTQFTLADMELGCEAGRLLIYQAALKKASGQRYTKEAAMAKLFNSEHAMKTTTKVVQMFGGYGYTND
;
A
#
# COMPACT_ATOMS: atom_id res chain seq x y z
N PHE A 1 10.40 -7.53 9.69
CA PHE A 1 9.57 -7.96 8.53
C PHE A 1 9.86 -7.03 7.36
N ILE A 2 10.77 -7.42 6.45
CA ILE A 2 11.18 -6.59 5.32
C ILE A 2 10.57 -7.15 4.05
N THR A 3 9.67 -6.36 3.43
CA THR A 3 9.08 -6.69 2.13
C THR A 3 10.17 -6.76 1.07
N ASN A 4 10.14 -7.81 0.26
CA ASN A 4 11.15 -8.14 -0.74
C ASN A 4 12.57 -8.36 -0.18
N GLY A 5 12.75 -8.47 1.13
CA GLY A 5 14.06 -8.61 1.75
C GLY A 5 14.91 -9.78 1.23
N TYR A 6 14.25 -10.81 0.71
CA TYR A 6 14.93 -11.98 0.12
C TYR A 6 15.43 -11.75 -1.31
N VAL A 7 14.78 -10.88 -2.08
CA VAL A 7 15.07 -10.68 -3.51
C VAL A 7 15.66 -9.31 -3.83
N ALA A 8 15.63 -8.38 -2.87
CA ALA A 8 16.16 -7.04 -3.06
C ALA A 8 17.73 -7.09 -3.02
N GLU A 9 18.35 -6.32 -3.88
CA GLU A 9 19.81 -6.18 -3.94
C GLU A 9 20.27 -4.93 -3.18
N VAL A 10 19.41 -3.90 -3.09
CA VAL A 10 19.72 -2.61 -2.46
C VAL A 10 18.64 -2.27 -1.44
N PHE A 11 19.06 -1.78 -0.28
CA PHE A 11 18.21 -1.42 0.84
C PHE A 11 18.45 0.01 1.29
N VAL A 12 17.39 0.73 1.67
CA VAL A 12 17.53 1.95 2.46
C VAL A 12 17.34 1.55 3.93
N VAL A 13 18.41 1.66 4.69
CA VAL A 13 18.44 1.24 6.10
C VAL A 13 18.47 2.48 7.00
N PHE A 14 17.56 2.52 7.97
CA PHE A 14 17.53 3.54 9.00
C PHE A 14 18.15 2.98 10.28
N ALA A 15 19.23 3.60 10.75
CA ALA A 15 19.95 3.14 11.92
C ALA A 15 20.17 4.28 12.92
N MET A 16 20.24 3.94 14.19
CA MET A 16 20.53 4.88 15.27
C MET A 16 22.04 5.12 15.33
N THR A 17 22.49 6.29 14.92
CA THR A 17 23.92 6.70 14.98
C THR A 17 24.23 7.47 16.25
N ASP A 18 23.25 8.14 16.89
CA ASP A 18 23.42 8.84 18.14
C ASP A 18 22.18 8.70 19.04
N LYS A 19 22.24 7.79 20.00
CA LYS A 19 21.14 7.52 20.93
C LYS A 19 20.74 8.72 21.80
N SER A 20 21.67 9.63 22.06
CA SER A 20 21.42 10.80 22.93
C SER A 20 20.47 11.81 22.29
N LYS A 21 20.34 11.81 20.96
CA LYS A 21 19.54 12.76 20.18
C LYS A 21 18.12 12.29 19.79
N GLY A 22 17.68 11.11 20.27
CA GLY A 22 16.39 10.56 19.94
C GLY A 22 16.17 10.44 18.43
N THR A 23 15.06 10.95 17.87
CA THR A 23 14.78 10.89 16.44
C THR A 23 15.79 11.64 15.56
N LYS A 24 16.48 12.64 16.10
CA LYS A 24 17.58 13.37 15.43
C LYS A 24 18.90 12.60 15.42
N GLY A 25 18.97 11.46 16.08
CA GLY A 25 20.10 10.53 16.04
C GLY A 25 19.93 9.40 15.04
N ILE A 26 18.85 9.37 14.25
CA ILE A 26 18.61 8.37 13.22
C ILE A 26 19.20 8.87 11.89
N SER A 27 20.02 8.04 11.27
CA SER A 27 20.59 8.27 9.94
C SER A 27 20.07 7.24 8.94
N ALA A 28 20.16 7.54 7.65
CA ALA A 28 19.74 6.64 6.58
C ALA A 28 20.95 6.26 5.73
N PHE A 29 21.00 4.99 5.31
CA PHE A 29 22.11 4.43 4.54
C PHE A 29 21.59 3.63 3.36
N ILE A 30 22.33 3.67 2.24
CA ILE A 30 22.14 2.75 1.11
C ILE A 30 23.02 1.54 1.38
N VAL A 31 22.40 0.36 1.48
CA VAL A 31 23.10 -0.89 1.80
C VAL A 31 22.84 -1.91 0.71
N GLU A 32 23.90 -2.50 0.19
CA GLU A 32 23.82 -3.59 -0.78
C GLU A 32 23.83 -4.95 -0.05
N ASN A 33 23.12 -5.92 -0.59
CA ASN A 33 23.07 -7.28 -0.02
C ASN A 33 24.41 -8.02 -0.09
N THR A 34 25.36 -7.49 -0.89
CA THR A 34 26.71 -8.01 -1.05
C THR A 34 27.69 -7.55 0.02
N PHE A 35 27.30 -6.60 0.88
CA PHE A 35 28.21 -6.08 1.91
C PHE A 35 28.52 -7.16 2.96
N PRO A 36 29.79 -7.31 3.33
CA PRO A 36 30.18 -8.24 4.41
C PRO A 36 29.40 -7.94 5.68
N GLY A 37 28.86 -8.99 6.33
CA GLY A 37 28.04 -8.85 7.52
C GLY A 37 26.56 -8.63 7.26
N PHE A 38 26.11 -8.47 6.00
CA PHE A 38 24.71 -8.55 5.63
C PHE A 38 24.29 -10.01 5.44
N SER A 39 23.10 -10.37 5.94
CA SER A 39 22.50 -11.66 5.66
C SER A 39 20.97 -11.60 5.71
N VAL A 40 20.35 -12.51 4.99
CA VAL A 40 18.90 -12.71 5.03
C VAL A 40 18.59 -13.80 6.04
N GLY A 41 17.75 -13.49 7.01
CA GLY A 41 17.31 -14.42 8.03
C GLY A 41 16.06 -15.20 7.61
N LYS A 42 15.11 -15.33 8.52
CA LYS A 42 13.91 -16.12 8.31
C LYS A 42 13.01 -15.56 7.21
N HIS A 43 12.55 -16.45 6.32
CA HIS A 43 11.43 -16.20 5.41
C HIS A 43 10.10 -16.28 6.15
N GLU A 44 9.24 -15.29 5.98
CA GLU A 44 7.94 -15.32 6.61
C GLU A 44 6.88 -15.99 5.71
N VAL A 45 6.17 -16.94 6.29
CA VAL A 45 4.95 -17.51 5.67
C VAL A 45 3.81 -16.57 5.97
N LYS A 46 3.15 -16.04 4.92
CA LYS A 46 2.12 -15.02 5.04
C LYS A 46 0.75 -15.54 4.66
N MET A 47 -0.29 -14.91 5.18
CA MET A 47 -1.69 -15.22 4.87
C MET A 47 -2.05 -14.89 3.40
N GLY A 48 -1.36 -13.91 2.78
CA GLY A 48 -1.59 -13.47 1.40
C GLY A 48 -0.39 -12.76 0.80
N LEU A 49 -0.54 -12.22 -0.39
CA LEU A 49 0.52 -11.55 -1.16
C LEU A 49 1.76 -12.45 -1.34
N HIS A 50 1.54 -13.71 -1.71
CA HIS A 50 2.59 -14.72 -1.80
C HIS A 50 3.65 -14.38 -2.86
N GLY A 51 3.29 -13.62 -3.91
CA GLY A 51 4.21 -13.15 -4.94
C GLY A 51 5.21 -12.06 -4.48
N SER A 52 5.03 -11.48 -3.27
CA SER A 52 5.94 -10.51 -2.68
C SER A 52 6.53 -11.11 -1.40
N PRO A 53 7.74 -11.68 -1.40
CA PRO A 53 8.32 -12.33 -0.22
C PRO A 53 8.61 -11.33 0.89
N THR A 54 8.60 -11.82 2.12
CA THR A 54 8.97 -11.04 3.32
C THR A 54 10.02 -11.84 4.09
N ALA A 55 11.09 -11.20 4.51
CA ALA A 55 12.15 -11.83 5.27
C ALA A 55 12.68 -10.92 6.38
N GLU A 56 13.39 -11.52 7.32
CA GLU A 56 14.26 -10.83 8.24
C GLU A 56 15.55 -10.43 7.55
N ILE A 57 16.10 -9.27 7.88
CA ILE A 57 17.43 -8.82 7.46
C ILE A 57 18.29 -8.68 8.71
N VAL A 58 19.47 -9.23 8.66
CA VAL A 58 20.42 -9.25 9.77
C VAL A 58 21.71 -8.54 9.37
N PHE A 59 22.19 -7.67 10.24
CA PHE A 59 23.47 -6.99 10.12
C PHE A 59 24.37 -7.43 11.28
N GLN A 60 25.54 -7.94 10.97
CA GLN A 60 26.51 -8.40 11.94
C GLN A 60 27.88 -7.86 11.56
N ASP A 61 28.34 -6.85 12.28
CA ASP A 61 29.58 -6.12 11.99
C ASP A 61 29.67 -5.64 10.53
N CYS A 62 28.51 -5.24 9.96
CA CYS A 62 28.41 -4.81 8.56
C CYS A 62 28.97 -3.39 8.41
N MET A 63 30.09 -3.28 7.71
CA MET A 63 30.74 -2.00 7.44
C MET A 63 30.11 -1.32 6.23
N ILE A 64 29.47 -0.17 6.45
CA ILE A 64 28.86 0.64 5.40
C ILE A 64 29.82 1.76 5.00
N PRO A 65 30.17 1.90 3.71
CA PRO A 65 30.99 3.01 3.22
C PRO A 65 30.36 4.37 3.55
N LYS A 66 31.20 5.37 3.84
CA LYS A 66 30.73 6.72 4.22
C LYS A 66 29.89 7.39 3.12
N GLU A 67 30.22 7.14 1.88
CA GLU A 67 29.53 7.62 0.67
C GLU A 67 28.09 7.08 0.54
N ASN A 68 27.80 5.98 1.23
CA ASN A 68 26.46 5.39 1.26
C ASN A 68 25.52 6.04 2.28
N LEU A 69 25.99 7.06 3.02
CA LEU A 69 25.13 7.88 3.86
C LEU A 69 24.15 8.67 2.98
N LEU A 70 22.85 8.44 3.16
CA LEU A 70 21.79 9.14 2.45
C LEU A 70 21.44 10.46 3.18
N GLY A 71 21.74 11.58 2.55
CA GLY A 71 21.61 12.91 3.17
C GLY A 71 22.72 13.20 4.18
N LYS A 72 22.38 13.70 5.36
CA LYS A 72 23.31 13.98 6.45
C LYS A 72 23.04 13.09 7.64
N GLU A 73 24.06 12.90 8.47
CA GLU A 73 23.89 12.21 9.75
C GLU A 73 22.81 12.88 10.59
N GLY A 74 21.91 12.10 11.17
CA GLY A 74 20.78 12.59 11.97
C GLY A 74 19.54 12.99 11.15
N GLU A 75 19.57 12.97 9.81
CA GLU A 75 18.41 13.31 8.96
C GLU A 75 17.54 12.09 8.59
N GLY A 76 17.89 10.88 9.02
CA GLY A 76 17.21 9.66 8.62
C GLY A 76 15.70 9.66 8.96
N PHE A 77 15.31 10.15 10.13
CA PHE A 77 13.90 10.25 10.48
C PHE A 77 13.11 11.21 9.57
N LYS A 78 13.72 12.35 9.19
CA LYS A 78 13.12 13.30 8.23
C LYS A 78 12.94 12.66 6.86
N ILE A 79 13.95 11.91 6.39
CA ILE A 79 13.90 11.18 5.12
C ILE A 79 12.79 10.13 5.15
N ALA A 80 12.69 9.35 6.24
CA ALA A 80 11.63 8.35 6.41
C ALA A 80 10.23 8.98 6.34
N MET A 81 10.00 10.09 7.05
CA MET A 81 8.69 10.76 7.05
C MET A 81 8.32 11.31 5.67
N ALA A 82 9.27 11.91 4.94
CA ALA A 82 9.04 12.41 3.59
C ALA A 82 8.72 11.27 2.60
N THR A 83 9.42 10.14 2.73
CA THR A 83 9.16 8.93 1.92
C THR A 83 7.77 8.36 2.20
N LEU A 84 7.37 8.27 3.48
CA LEU A 84 6.05 7.77 3.88
C LEU A 84 4.92 8.66 3.38
N ASP A 85 5.08 9.98 3.41
CA ASP A 85 4.05 10.89 2.88
C ASP A 85 3.84 10.68 1.37
N GLY A 86 4.91 10.52 0.60
CA GLY A 86 4.82 10.18 -0.83
C GLY A 86 4.22 8.80 -1.07
N GLY A 87 4.63 7.81 -0.29
CA GLY A 87 4.14 6.43 -0.36
C GLY A 87 2.65 6.30 -0.10
N ARG A 88 2.08 7.11 0.82
CA ARG A 88 0.64 7.12 1.10
C ARG A 88 -0.21 7.43 -0.12
N ILE A 89 0.23 8.33 -1.00
CA ILE A 89 -0.47 8.64 -2.26
C ILE A 89 -0.48 7.40 -3.18
N GLY A 90 0.68 6.74 -3.34
CA GLY A 90 0.79 5.53 -4.16
C GLY A 90 -0.09 4.39 -3.65
N ILE A 91 -0.07 4.13 -2.33
CA ILE A 91 -0.93 3.09 -1.72
C ILE A 91 -2.42 3.44 -1.81
N ALA A 92 -2.78 4.72 -1.69
CA ALA A 92 -4.17 5.16 -1.92
C ALA A 92 -4.62 4.86 -3.36
N ALA A 93 -3.77 5.13 -4.35
CA ALA A 93 -4.06 4.84 -5.75
C ALA A 93 -4.17 3.34 -6.03
N GLN A 94 -3.31 2.52 -5.42
CA GLN A 94 -3.41 1.06 -5.51
C GLN A 94 -4.74 0.56 -4.93
N ALA A 95 -5.13 1.04 -3.75
CA ALA A 95 -6.40 0.67 -3.12
C ALA A 95 -7.61 1.08 -3.96
N LEU A 96 -7.59 2.28 -4.56
CA LEU A 96 -8.62 2.74 -5.48
C LEU A 96 -8.72 1.80 -6.70
N GLY A 97 -7.60 1.46 -7.33
CA GLY A 97 -7.60 0.55 -8.49
C GLY A 97 -8.16 -0.84 -8.17
N ILE A 98 -7.91 -1.36 -6.96
CA ILE A 98 -8.52 -2.61 -6.48
C ILE A 98 -10.04 -2.46 -6.33
N ALA A 99 -10.51 -1.35 -5.76
CA ALA A 99 -11.95 -1.10 -5.60
C ALA A 99 -12.66 -0.97 -6.96
N GLU A 100 -12.08 -0.20 -7.88
CA GLU A 100 -12.60 -0.01 -9.25
C GLU A 100 -12.65 -1.32 -10.04
N GLY A 101 -11.57 -2.12 -9.99
CA GLY A 101 -11.54 -3.43 -10.63
C GLY A 101 -12.63 -4.36 -10.08
N ALA A 102 -12.76 -4.44 -8.76
CA ALA A 102 -13.80 -5.24 -8.13
C ALA A 102 -15.22 -4.76 -8.50
N LEU A 103 -15.44 -3.45 -8.53
CA LEU A 103 -16.73 -2.87 -8.94
C LEU A 103 -17.07 -3.19 -10.41
N ALA A 104 -16.09 -3.09 -11.31
CA ALA A 104 -16.27 -3.42 -12.72
C ALA A 104 -16.72 -4.89 -12.89
N GLU A 105 -16.08 -5.82 -12.18
CA GLU A 105 -16.48 -7.23 -12.18
C GLU A 105 -17.88 -7.43 -11.60
N ALA A 106 -18.23 -6.75 -10.51
CA ALA A 106 -19.57 -6.80 -9.93
C ALA A 106 -20.65 -6.31 -10.91
N VAL A 107 -20.39 -5.20 -11.62
CA VAL A 107 -21.31 -4.67 -12.64
C VAL A 107 -21.52 -5.68 -13.77
N ASN A 108 -20.46 -6.29 -14.26
CA ASN A 108 -20.53 -7.29 -15.34
C ASN A 108 -21.29 -8.53 -14.88
N TYR A 109 -20.92 -9.08 -13.74
CA TYR A 109 -21.56 -10.28 -13.18
C TYR A 109 -23.07 -10.05 -12.92
N THR A 110 -23.44 -8.96 -12.27
CA THR A 110 -24.84 -8.67 -11.91
C THR A 110 -25.74 -8.45 -13.13
N LYS A 111 -25.20 -7.98 -14.25
CA LYS A 111 -25.91 -7.86 -15.52
C LYS A 111 -26.20 -9.23 -16.16
N GLY A 112 -25.26 -10.16 -16.06
CA GLY A 112 -25.37 -11.50 -16.64
C GLY A 112 -26.12 -12.51 -15.78
N ARG A 113 -25.99 -12.43 -14.46
CA ARG A 113 -26.58 -13.38 -13.52
C ARG A 113 -28.08 -13.19 -13.39
N VAL A 114 -28.87 -14.21 -13.74
CA VAL A 114 -30.32 -14.22 -13.65
C VAL A 114 -30.77 -15.01 -12.42
N GLN A 115 -31.61 -14.40 -11.57
CA GLN A 115 -32.32 -15.05 -10.47
C GLN A 115 -33.72 -14.43 -10.33
N PHE A 116 -34.69 -15.25 -9.90
CA PHE A 116 -36.08 -14.80 -9.76
C PHE A 116 -36.64 -14.17 -11.06
N GLY A 117 -36.26 -14.73 -12.22
CA GLY A 117 -36.77 -14.34 -13.53
C GLY A 117 -36.15 -13.05 -14.13
N LYS A 118 -35.13 -12.45 -13.51
CA LYS A 118 -34.49 -11.24 -14.02
C LYS A 118 -33.00 -11.15 -13.62
N PRO A 119 -32.17 -10.38 -14.37
CA PRO A 119 -30.81 -10.07 -13.95
C PRO A 119 -30.78 -9.48 -12.54
N ILE A 120 -29.80 -9.90 -11.72
CA ILE A 120 -29.72 -9.42 -10.33
C ILE A 120 -29.41 -7.91 -10.24
N SER A 121 -28.87 -7.31 -11.31
CA SER A 121 -28.70 -5.84 -11.43
C SER A 121 -30.06 -5.08 -11.46
N LYS A 122 -31.18 -5.76 -11.63
CA LYS A 122 -32.52 -5.16 -11.60
C LYS A 122 -33.14 -5.11 -10.21
N PHE A 123 -32.47 -5.64 -9.19
CA PHE A 123 -32.89 -5.50 -7.81
C PHE A 123 -32.40 -4.19 -7.21
N GLN A 124 -33.27 -3.47 -6.54
CA GLN A 124 -32.98 -2.15 -5.99
C GLN A 124 -31.78 -2.16 -5.03
N ASN A 125 -31.69 -3.18 -4.16
CA ASN A 125 -30.55 -3.31 -3.25
C ASN A 125 -29.23 -3.45 -4.00
N THR A 126 -29.19 -4.20 -5.12
CA THR A 126 -27.99 -4.32 -5.95
C THR A 126 -27.61 -2.98 -6.56
N GLN A 127 -28.60 -2.24 -7.10
CA GLN A 127 -28.37 -0.92 -7.70
C GLN A 127 -27.82 0.08 -6.70
N PHE A 128 -28.41 0.15 -5.50
CA PHE A 128 -27.93 1.07 -4.46
C PHE A 128 -26.53 0.70 -3.97
N THR A 129 -26.26 -0.59 -3.81
CA THR A 129 -24.93 -1.04 -3.40
C THR A 129 -23.86 -0.69 -4.45
N LEU A 130 -24.14 -0.86 -5.74
CA LEU A 130 -23.22 -0.47 -6.83
C LEU A 130 -23.03 1.06 -6.87
N ALA A 131 -24.11 1.83 -6.69
CA ALA A 131 -24.04 3.30 -6.65
C ALA A 131 -23.19 3.82 -5.47
N ASP A 132 -23.33 3.22 -4.28
CA ASP A 132 -22.52 3.56 -3.11
C ASP A 132 -21.02 3.24 -3.31
N MET A 133 -20.71 2.13 -3.98
CA MET A 133 -19.32 1.77 -4.31
C MET A 133 -18.72 2.77 -5.30
N GLU A 134 -19.45 3.14 -6.35
CA GLU A 134 -18.99 4.10 -7.36
C GLU A 134 -18.78 5.49 -6.73
N LEU A 135 -19.73 5.96 -5.91
CA LEU A 135 -19.57 7.22 -5.17
C LEU A 135 -18.27 7.23 -4.34
N GLY A 136 -17.97 6.12 -3.68
CA GLY A 136 -16.74 5.99 -2.89
C GLY A 136 -15.48 6.00 -3.77
N CYS A 137 -15.50 5.36 -4.95
CA CYS A 137 -14.39 5.40 -5.90
C CYS A 137 -14.13 6.83 -6.40
N GLU A 138 -15.17 7.57 -6.79
CA GLU A 138 -15.04 8.97 -7.22
C GLU A 138 -14.52 9.87 -6.10
N ALA A 139 -15.06 9.77 -4.89
CA ALA A 139 -14.57 10.53 -3.75
C ALA A 139 -13.09 10.21 -3.44
N GLY A 140 -12.73 8.92 -3.50
CA GLY A 140 -11.36 8.44 -3.30
C GLY A 140 -10.38 8.99 -4.33
N ARG A 141 -10.78 9.02 -5.60
CA ARG A 141 -10.00 9.57 -6.73
C ARG A 141 -9.71 11.05 -6.51
N LEU A 142 -10.71 11.83 -6.12
CA LEU A 142 -10.56 13.27 -5.85
C LEU A 142 -9.59 13.54 -4.70
N LEU A 143 -9.62 12.74 -3.63
CA LEU A 143 -8.68 12.84 -2.52
C LEU A 143 -7.24 12.54 -2.96
N ILE A 144 -7.03 11.54 -3.82
CA ILE A 144 -5.71 11.22 -4.37
C ILE A 144 -5.21 12.36 -5.23
N TYR A 145 -6.02 12.88 -6.14
CA TYR A 145 -5.62 13.99 -7.00
C TYR A 145 -5.30 15.25 -6.20
N GLN A 146 -6.08 15.58 -5.17
CA GLN A 146 -5.78 16.70 -4.28
C GLN A 146 -4.39 16.56 -3.65
N ALA A 147 -4.06 15.39 -3.11
CA ALA A 147 -2.77 15.13 -2.50
C ALA A 147 -1.63 15.20 -3.53
N ALA A 148 -1.83 14.61 -4.72
CA ALA A 148 -0.85 14.58 -5.79
C ALA A 148 -0.56 15.98 -6.34
N LEU A 149 -1.58 16.79 -6.58
CA LEU A 149 -1.42 18.17 -7.06
C LEU A 149 -0.70 19.06 -6.05
N LYS A 150 -1.00 18.95 -4.75
CA LYS A 150 -0.26 19.66 -3.71
C LYS A 150 1.21 19.26 -3.67
N LYS A 151 1.50 17.94 -3.78
CA LYS A 151 2.88 17.45 -3.88
C LYS A 151 3.59 18.04 -5.11
N ALA A 152 2.96 17.97 -6.27
CA ALA A 152 3.53 18.48 -7.53
C ALA A 152 3.81 19.99 -7.50
N SER A 153 2.97 20.78 -6.79
CA SER A 153 3.15 22.21 -6.64
C SER A 153 4.10 22.60 -5.49
N GLY A 154 4.78 21.65 -4.84
CA GLY A 154 5.70 21.90 -3.74
C GLY A 154 5.05 22.34 -2.43
N GLN A 155 3.72 22.23 -2.32
CA GLN A 155 2.99 22.54 -1.10
C GLN A 155 3.09 21.40 -0.07
N ARG A 156 2.83 21.71 1.20
CA ARG A 156 2.69 20.68 2.23
C ARG A 156 1.43 19.84 1.97
N TYR A 157 1.58 18.51 1.89
CA TYR A 157 0.53 17.57 1.52
C TYR A 157 0.34 16.39 2.49
N THR A 158 1.03 16.41 3.64
CA THR A 158 0.99 15.33 4.65
C THR A 158 -0.43 14.95 5.07
N LYS A 159 -1.28 15.97 5.32
CA LYS A 159 -2.69 15.77 5.71
C LYS A 159 -3.47 15.11 4.58
N GLU A 160 -3.37 15.64 3.37
CA GLU A 160 -4.11 15.15 2.20
C GLU A 160 -3.68 13.74 1.82
N ALA A 161 -2.37 13.42 1.90
CA ALA A 161 -1.85 12.08 1.69
C ALA A 161 -2.40 11.07 2.73
N ALA A 162 -2.47 11.48 3.99
CA ALA A 162 -3.04 10.65 5.06
C ALA A 162 -4.54 10.41 4.85
N MET A 163 -5.30 11.44 4.49
CA MET A 163 -6.74 11.33 4.19
C MET A 163 -7.00 10.42 2.99
N ALA A 164 -6.25 10.61 1.89
CA ALA A 164 -6.37 9.79 0.69
C ALA A 164 -6.10 8.32 0.99
N LYS A 165 -5.02 8.01 1.74
CA LYS A 165 -4.66 6.64 2.09
C LYS A 165 -5.71 5.98 2.98
N LEU A 166 -6.14 6.65 4.03
CA LEU A 166 -7.14 6.12 4.97
C LEU A 166 -8.44 5.81 4.25
N PHE A 167 -9.01 6.80 3.57
CA PHE A 167 -10.29 6.65 2.87
C PHE A 167 -10.25 5.51 1.85
N ASN A 168 -9.27 5.51 0.94
CA ASN A 168 -9.23 4.53 -0.14
C ASN A 168 -8.96 3.10 0.37
N SER A 169 -8.11 2.92 1.38
CA SER A 169 -7.86 1.59 1.92
C SER A 169 -9.08 0.97 2.61
N GLU A 170 -9.85 1.76 3.35
CA GLU A 170 -11.11 1.31 3.97
C GLU A 170 -12.20 1.08 2.93
N HIS A 171 -12.30 1.97 1.93
CA HIS A 171 -13.26 1.82 0.84
C HIS A 171 -12.98 0.57 0.00
N ALA A 172 -11.72 0.28 -0.32
CA ALA A 172 -11.34 -0.94 -1.04
C ALA A 172 -11.77 -2.21 -0.29
N MET A 173 -11.52 -2.28 1.02
CA MET A 173 -11.95 -3.41 1.85
C MET A 173 -13.47 -3.55 1.87
N LYS A 174 -14.19 -2.46 2.01
CA LYS A 174 -15.67 -2.46 1.94
C LYS A 174 -16.19 -2.96 0.58
N THR A 175 -15.65 -2.41 -0.51
CA THR A 175 -16.06 -2.72 -1.88
C THR A 175 -15.78 -4.18 -2.21
N THR A 176 -14.56 -4.67 -2.01
CA THR A 176 -14.21 -6.06 -2.31
C THR A 176 -15.04 -7.07 -1.53
N THR A 177 -15.29 -6.81 -0.23
CA THR A 177 -16.17 -7.65 0.59
C THR A 177 -17.61 -7.68 0.06
N LYS A 178 -18.15 -6.54 -0.34
CA LYS A 178 -19.49 -6.43 -0.94
C LYS A 178 -19.57 -7.13 -2.29
N VAL A 179 -18.53 -7.04 -3.10
CA VAL A 179 -18.44 -7.71 -4.41
C VAL A 179 -18.44 -9.23 -4.24
N VAL A 180 -17.63 -9.78 -3.34
CA VAL A 180 -17.67 -11.21 -3.00
C VAL A 180 -19.09 -11.65 -2.61
N GLN A 181 -19.79 -10.86 -1.80
CA GLN A 181 -21.19 -11.13 -1.44
C GLN A 181 -22.13 -11.12 -2.66
N MET A 182 -21.92 -10.21 -3.63
CA MET A 182 -22.74 -10.13 -4.85
C MET A 182 -22.57 -11.33 -5.76
N PHE A 183 -21.39 -11.96 -5.77
CA PHE A 183 -21.14 -13.19 -6.50
C PHE A 183 -21.83 -14.41 -5.89
N GLY A 184 -22.31 -14.32 -4.63
CA GLY A 184 -22.97 -15.42 -3.94
C GLY A 184 -22.06 -16.63 -3.80
N GLY A 185 -22.53 -17.83 -4.21
CA GLY A 185 -21.72 -19.06 -4.14
C GLY A 185 -20.41 -18.98 -4.93
N TYR A 186 -20.41 -18.32 -6.07
CA TYR A 186 -19.18 -18.12 -6.89
C TYR A 186 -18.15 -17.21 -6.22
N GLY A 187 -18.53 -16.34 -5.30
CA GLY A 187 -17.59 -15.56 -4.51
C GLY A 187 -16.85 -16.38 -3.44
N TYR A 188 -17.30 -17.62 -3.20
CA TYR A 188 -16.73 -18.51 -2.18
C TYR A 188 -15.93 -19.67 -2.78
N THR A 189 -16.19 -20.07 -4.04
CA THR A 189 -15.51 -21.16 -4.75
C THR A 189 -14.27 -20.68 -5.48
N ASN A 190 -13.47 -21.61 -5.98
CA ASN A 190 -12.26 -21.33 -6.77
C ASN A 190 -12.50 -21.37 -8.29
N ASP A 191 -13.75 -21.28 -8.72
CA ASP A 191 -14.15 -21.34 -10.15
C ASP A 191 -13.89 -20.01 -10.87
#